data_c9a343fb1f71aac125891a547375e66f
#
_entry.id   c9a343fb1f71aac125891a547375e66f
#
_cell.length_a   1.000
_cell.length_b   1.000
_cell.length_c   1.000
_cell.angle_alpha   90.00
_cell.angle_beta   90.00
_cell.angle_gamma   90.00
#
_symmetry.space_group_name_H-M   'P 1'
#
loop_
_entity.id
_entity.type
_entity.pdbx_description
1 polymer ?
#
loop_
_entity_poly.entity_id
_entity_poly.type
_entity_poly.pdbx_seq_one_letter_code
_entity_poly.pdbx_strand_id
1 'polypeptide(L)'
;LSYLPFGEVFANQKAQNSNFDTEYKFLGKELDAETGYIATDFRYYDPGLGVFLSVDPLSDKYPSLSPYAYCANNPVVLVDPNGMEIHDPPYTYLPVVYAIPNIIEKYGYSSSVKQAGYFMGNTANANYIKNNLNVVATNFQINIGRAIGRRENIEGSPQNAIRHSLWNALMARDLGDDQATRAANSHETGWSWNLNSSKRSFTYKIGDQTSYNEAFINADNVADLLNNEIGRAIGLNNHDADNKTLASLIMKEYYTNGLYTTRVDNGSVVVEKTRISKEQYVAAMKEISKKGNNGLNK
;
A
#
# COMPACT_ATOMS: atom_id res chain seq x y z
N LEU A 1 -6.28 25.27 -9.55
CA LEU A 1 -5.09 25.10 -10.38
C LEU A 1 -4.82 23.62 -10.60
N SER A 2 -4.53 23.24 -11.86
CA SER A 2 -4.03 21.90 -12.22
C SER A 2 -2.63 22.06 -12.77
N TYR A 3 -1.75 21.10 -12.45
CA TYR A 3 -0.34 21.14 -12.82
C TYR A 3 0.03 19.98 -13.73
N LEU A 4 1.01 20.19 -14.58
CA LEU A 4 1.76 19.13 -15.24
C LEU A 4 2.66 18.42 -14.20
N PRO A 5 3.19 17.22 -14.51
CA PRO A 5 3.98 16.44 -13.54
C PRO A 5 5.18 17.19 -12.94
N PHE A 6 5.82 18.06 -13.70
CA PHE A 6 6.93 18.90 -13.21
C PHE A 6 6.47 20.23 -12.56
N GLY A 7 5.17 20.45 -12.38
CA GLY A 7 4.65 21.60 -11.65
C GLY A 7 4.30 22.82 -12.50
N GLU A 8 4.45 22.75 -13.80
CA GLU A 8 3.92 23.79 -14.70
C GLU A 8 2.41 23.83 -14.61
N VAL A 9 1.84 25.04 -14.63
CA VAL A 9 0.39 25.23 -14.58
C VAL A 9 -0.25 24.78 -15.88
N PHE A 10 -1.03 23.70 -15.84
CA PHE A 10 -1.79 23.21 -16.99
C PHE A 10 -3.14 23.94 -17.15
N ALA A 11 -3.84 24.18 -16.06
CA ALA A 11 -5.11 24.89 -16.07
C ALA A 11 -5.31 25.74 -14.82
N ASN A 12 -5.74 26.97 -15.03
CA ASN A 12 -6.07 27.92 -13.95
C ASN A 12 -7.56 28.28 -14.06
N GLN A 13 -8.42 27.52 -13.42
CA GLN A 13 -9.85 27.80 -13.34
C GLN A 13 -10.13 28.58 -12.06
N LYS A 14 -10.46 29.85 -12.18
CA LYS A 14 -10.98 30.68 -11.09
C LYS A 14 -12.51 30.75 -11.22
N ALA A 15 -13.21 30.71 -10.07
CA ALA A 15 -14.65 31.01 -10.09
C ALA A 15 -14.87 32.44 -10.55
N GLN A 16 -15.92 32.68 -11.39
CA GLN A 16 -16.29 34.02 -11.79
C GLN A 16 -16.50 34.88 -10.54
N ASN A 17 -15.83 36.03 -10.48
CA ASN A 17 -15.83 36.98 -9.34
C ASN A 17 -15.04 36.56 -8.10
N SER A 18 -14.12 35.59 -8.16
CA SER A 18 -13.21 35.30 -7.05
C SER A 18 -11.91 36.10 -7.21
N ASN A 19 -11.65 37.01 -6.27
CA ASN A 19 -10.35 37.69 -6.13
C ASN A 19 -9.38 36.90 -5.27
N PHE A 20 -9.78 35.69 -4.83
CA PHE A 20 -8.94 34.84 -3.99
C PHE A 20 -7.88 34.16 -4.85
N ASP A 21 -6.63 34.40 -4.52
CA ASP A 21 -5.49 33.66 -5.02
C ASP A 21 -4.59 33.30 -3.82
N THR A 22 -4.06 32.09 -3.80
CA THR A 22 -3.13 31.65 -2.74
C THR A 22 -1.71 31.70 -3.27
N GLU A 23 -0.77 32.11 -2.42
CA GLU A 23 0.66 32.07 -2.71
C GLU A 23 1.16 30.61 -2.78
N TYR A 24 0.46 29.70 -2.11
CA TYR A 24 0.80 28.28 -2.12
C TYR A 24 0.28 27.62 -3.39
N LYS A 25 1.19 27.05 -4.17
CA LYS A 25 0.92 26.45 -5.50
C LYS A 25 1.33 24.97 -5.53
N PHE A 26 2.22 24.61 -6.43
CA PHE A 26 2.69 23.23 -6.60
C PHE A 26 3.32 22.68 -5.31
N LEU A 27 3.05 21.41 -4.98
CA LEU A 27 3.47 20.76 -3.72
C LEU A 27 2.98 21.44 -2.43
N GLY A 28 2.00 22.37 -2.51
CA GLY A 28 1.57 23.18 -1.38
C GLY A 28 2.66 24.14 -0.88
N LYS A 29 3.61 24.50 -1.75
CA LYS A 29 4.70 25.41 -1.46
C LYS A 29 4.44 26.78 -2.08
N GLU A 30 5.12 27.79 -1.52
CA GLU A 30 5.02 29.15 -1.99
C GLU A 30 5.66 29.32 -3.36
N LEU A 31 4.94 30.00 -4.24
CA LEU A 31 5.43 30.43 -5.54
C LEU A 31 5.93 31.86 -5.43
N ASP A 32 7.20 32.08 -5.67
CA ASP A 32 7.73 33.41 -5.88
C ASP A 32 7.22 33.99 -7.22
N ALA A 33 6.35 34.98 -7.13
CA ALA A 33 5.70 35.59 -8.28
C ALA A 33 6.65 36.36 -9.20
N GLU A 34 7.81 36.83 -8.70
CA GLU A 34 8.78 37.58 -9.48
C GLU A 34 9.66 36.66 -10.32
N THR A 35 10.06 35.52 -9.77
CA THR A 35 10.99 34.58 -10.43
C THR A 35 10.26 33.37 -11.05
N GLY A 36 9.04 33.05 -10.58
CA GLY A 36 8.33 31.85 -10.96
C GLY A 36 8.84 30.57 -10.31
N TYR A 37 9.75 30.69 -9.34
CA TYR A 37 10.31 29.54 -8.62
C TYR A 37 9.46 29.12 -7.44
N ILE A 38 9.52 27.84 -7.10
CA ILE A 38 8.83 27.28 -5.95
C ILE A 38 9.81 27.12 -4.80
N ALA A 39 9.49 27.76 -3.67
CA ALA A 39 10.28 27.70 -2.46
C ALA A 39 9.99 26.41 -1.71
N THR A 40 10.81 25.37 -1.87
CA THR A 40 10.81 24.21 -0.98
C THR A 40 11.61 24.53 0.30
N ASP A 41 11.62 23.59 1.27
CA ASP A 41 12.24 23.89 2.56
C ASP A 41 13.78 24.06 2.46
N PHE A 42 14.41 23.38 1.49
CA PHE A 42 15.86 23.35 1.36
C PHE A 42 16.39 23.88 0.02
N ARG A 43 15.59 23.86 -1.04
CA ARG A 43 16.00 24.28 -2.39
C ARG A 43 14.92 25.07 -3.10
N TYR A 44 15.30 25.96 -4.01
CA TYR A 44 14.39 26.53 -4.98
C TYR A 44 14.24 25.59 -6.17
N TYR A 45 13.02 25.41 -6.63
CA TYR A 45 12.65 24.56 -7.75
C TYR A 45 12.10 25.38 -8.91
N ASP A 46 12.61 25.11 -10.11
CA ASP A 46 12.10 25.71 -11.36
C ASP A 46 11.17 24.69 -12.06
N PRO A 47 9.85 24.92 -12.03
CA PRO A 47 8.91 24.01 -12.68
C PRO A 47 8.99 24.03 -14.21
N GLY A 48 9.45 25.15 -14.82
CA GLY A 48 9.61 25.27 -16.27
C GLY A 48 10.80 24.47 -16.81
N LEU A 49 11.86 24.34 -16.01
CA LEU A 49 13.01 23.50 -16.33
C LEU A 49 12.93 22.08 -15.73
N GLY A 50 12.08 21.87 -14.73
CA GLY A 50 11.93 20.59 -14.05
C GLY A 50 13.11 20.21 -13.16
N VAL A 51 13.85 21.21 -12.64
CA VAL A 51 15.08 21.00 -11.85
C VAL A 51 15.14 21.90 -10.61
N PHE A 52 15.90 21.46 -9.62
CA PHE A 52 16.32 22.32 -8.53
C PHE A 52 17.47 23.27 -8.93
N LEU A 53 17.50 24.47 -8.35
CA LEU A 53 18.50 25.49 -8.67
C LEU A 53 19.79 25.36 -7.87
N SER A 54 19.84 24.45 -6.91
CA SER A 54 21.02 24.15 -6.10
C SER A 54 21.24 22.65 -5.97
N VAL A 55 22.48 22.27 -5.62
CA VAL A 55 22.89 20.88 -5.37
C VAL A 55 22.07 20.30 -4.22
N ASP A 56 21.66 19.07 -4.36
CA ASP A 56 20.97 18.31 -3.33
C ASP A 56 21.89 18.11 -2.11
N PRO A 57 21.48 18.55 -0.91
CA PRO A 57 22.24 18.28 0.32
C PRO A 57 22.46 16.79 0.58
N LEU A 58 21.61 15.91 0.02
CA LEU A 58 21.70 14.46 0.12
C LEU A 58 22.20 13.80 -1.19
N SER A 59 22.89 14.53 -2.04
CA SER A 59 23.40 13.99 -3.33
C SER A 59 24.23 12.72 -3.17
N ASP A 60 24.96 12.57 -2.08
CA ASP A 60 25.74 11.36 -1.78
C ASP A 60 24.88 10.11 -1.57
N LYS A 61 23.62 10.30 -1.19
CA LYS A 61 22.62 9.21 -1.06
C LYS A 61 22.15 8.68 -2.41
N TYR A 62 22.30 9.50 -3.47
CA TYR A 62 21.82 9.21 -4.82
C TYR A 62 22.92 9.36 -5.88
N PRO A 63 24.04 8.64 -5.80
CA PRO A 63 25.23 8.87 -6.63
C PRO A 63 25.00 8.64 -8.13
N SER A 64 23.91 7.96 -8.50
CA SER A 64 23.53 7.72 -9.91
C SER A 64 22.61 8.80 -10.50
N LEU A 65 22.18 9.77 -9.70
CA LEU A 65 21.28 10.83 -10.12
C LEU A 65 22.01 12.16 -10.23
N SER A 66 21.52 13.04 -11.12
CA SER A 66 21.98 14.43 -11.12
C SER A 66 21.60 15.09 -9.79
N PRO A 67 22.53 15.83 -9.13
CA PRO A 67 22.22 16.51 -7.88
C PRO A 67 21.17 17.64 -8.02
N TYR A 68 20.79 17.98 -9.24
CA TYR A 68 19.75 18.96 -9.57
C TYR A 68 18.43 18.31 -9.98
N ALA A 69 18.38 16.99 -10.12
CA ALA A 69 17.19 16.30 -10.60
C ALA A 69 16.03 16.41 -9.61
N TYR A 70 14.84 16.72 -10.12
CA TYR A 70 13.59 16.60 -9.40
C TYR A 70 13.05 15.19 -9.58
N CYS A 71 12.74 14.52 -8.45
CA CYS A 71 12.07 13.20 -8.44
C CYS A 71 12.73 12.15 -9.34
N ALA A 72 14.06 12.11 -9.43
CA ALA A 72 14.79 11.19 -10.32
C ALA A 72 14.28 11.22 -11.78
N ASN A 73 13.80 12.38 -12.25
CA ASN A 73 13.12 12.59 -13.54
C ASN A 73 11.83 11.76 -13.72
N ASN A 74 11.19 11.36 -12.64
CA ASN A 74 9.93 10.61 -12.64
C ASN A 74 8.87 11.25 -11.72
N PRO A 75 8.45 12.51 -11.97
CA PRO A 75 7.52 13.24 -11.11
C PRO A 75 6.06 12.77 -11.21
N VAL A 76 5.78 11.78 -12.06
CA VAL A 76 4.47 11.11 -12.12
C VAL A 76 4.30 10.13 -10.95
N VAL A 77 5.41 9.56 -10.48
CA VAL A 77 5.43 8.51 -9.45
C VAL A 77 6.08 8.99 -8.14
N LEU A 78 6.90 10.04 -8.21
CA LEU A 78 7.69 10.51 -7.09
C LEU A 78 7.42 11.98 -6.81
N VAL A 79 7.60 12.39 -5.56
CA VAL A 79 7.57 13.80 -5.13
C VAL A 79 8.77 14.10 -4.23
N ASP A 80 9.20 15.34 -4.25
CA ASP A 80 10.20 15.87 -3.34
C ASP A 80 9.64 17.15 -2.68
N PRO A 81 8.86 17.02 -1.58
CA PRO A 81 8.15 18.13 -0.99
C PRO A 81 9.03 19.13 -0.24
N ASN A 82 10.19 18.67 0.24
CA ASN A 82 11.10 19.49 1.03
C ASN A 82 12.35 19.94 0.25
N GLY A 83 12.59 19.35 -0.92
CA GLY A 83 13.78 19.65 -1.72
C GLY A 83 15.04 18.95 -1.23
N MET A 84 14.94 17.80 -0.55
CA MET A 84 16.07 16.97 -0.10
C MET A 84 15.84 15.49 -0.34
N GLU A 85 14.62 15.01 -0.09
CA GLU A 85 14.33 13.58 -0.15
C GLU A 85 13.22 13.30 -1.14
N ILE A 86 13.52 12.39 -2.05
CA ILE A 86 12.54 11.86 -3.00
C ILE A 86 11.68 10.85 -2.25
N HIS A 87 10.39 11.06 -2.28
CA HIS A 87 9.39 10.19 -1.66
C HIS A 87 8.40 9.69 -2.70
N ASP A 88 7.78 8.54 -2.43
CA ASP A 88 6.47 8.26 -3.03
C ASP A 88 5.51 9.37 -2.58
N PRO A 89 4.66 9.92 -3.48
CA PRO A 89 3.84 11.06 -3.14
C PRO A 89 2.97 10.77 -1.93
N PRO A 90 2.95 11.64 -0.93
CA PRO A 90 1.86 11.63 0.03
C PRO A 90 0.58 11.91 -0.77
N TYR A 91 -0.36 11.02 -0.68
CA TYR A 91 -1.57 10.89 -1.54
C TYR A 91 -2.45 12.12 -1.66
N THR A 92 -2.17 13.17 -0.91
CA THR A 92 -2.86 14.48 -0.93
C THR A 92 -2.43 15.40 -2.09
N TYR A 93 -1.36 15.07 -2.82
CA TYR A 93 -0.77 15.97 -3.82
C TYR A 93 -0.89 15.53 -5.28
N LEU A 94 -1.50 14.36 -5.55
CA LEU A 94 -1.70 13.99 -6.94
C LEU A 94 -2.83 14.84 -7.57
N PRO A 95 -2.59 15.44 -8.74
CA PRO A 95 -3.66 16.07 -9.53
C PRO A 95 -4.71 15.07 -10.04
N VAL A 96 -4.71 13.89 -9.50
CA VAL A 96 -5.54 12.71 -9.77
C VAL A 96 -6.97 12.87 -9.27
N VAL A 97 -7.28 13.95 -8.54
CA VAL A 97 -8.64 14.21 -7.99
C VAL A 97 -9.73 14.18 -9.09
N TYR A 98 -9.38 14.47 -10.32
CA TYR A 98 -10.31 14.41 -11.44
C TYR A 98 -10.41 13.05 -12.15
N ALA A 99 -9.41 12.17 -11.96
CA ALA A 99 -9.45 10.79 -12.48
C ALA A 99 -10.01 9.79 -11.45
N ILE A 100 -10.08 10.18 -10.18
CA ILE A 100 -10.56 9.33 -9.07
C ILE A 100 -11.97 8.76 -9.31
N PRO A 101 -12.98 9.51 -9.78
CA PRO A 101 -14.31 8.94 -10.02
C PRO A 101 -14.26 7.74 -10.97
N ASN A 102 -13.54 7.86 -12.08
CA ASN A 102 -13.44 6.79 -13.07
C ASN A 102 -12.60 5.61 -12.56
N ILE A 103 -11.61 5.87 -11.70
CA ILE A 103 -10.79 4.83 -11.08
C ILE A 103 -11.58 4.13 -9.97
N ILE A 104 -12.31 4.87 -9.14
CA ILE A 104 -13.19 4.32 -8.11
C ILE A 104 -14.29 3.47 -8.75
N GLU A 105 -14.91 3.93 -9.83
CA GLU A 105 -15.91 3.16 -10.57
C GLU A 105 -15.32 1.89 -11.16
N LYS A 106 -14.12 1.98 -11.73
CA LYS A 106 -13.44 0.85 -12.38
C LYS A 106 -12.84 -0.16 -11.41
N TYR A 107 -12.32 0.27 -10.24
CA TYR A 107 -11.55 -0.57 -9.30
C TYR A 107 -12.18 -0.73 -7.92
N GLY A 108 -13.28 -0.05 -7.63
CA GLY A 108 -14.06 -0.14 -6.40
C GLY A 108 -13.65 0.83 -5.28
N TYR A 109 -14.55 1.02 -4.32
CA TYR A 109 -14.45 2.01 -3.24
C TYR A 109 -13.33 1.74 -2.21
N SER A 110 -12.76 0.55 -2.17
CA SER A 110 -11.69 0.18 -1.24
C SER A 110 -10.28 0.62 -1.68
N SER A 111 -10.18 1.28 -2.84
CA SER A 111 -8.90 1.75 -3.35
C SER A 111 -8.52 3.06 -2.71
N SER A 112 -7.50 3.06 -1.87
CA SER A 112 -6.85 4.30 -1.42
C SER A 112 -6.30 5.07 -2.64
N VAL A 113 -6.08 6.36 -2.50
CA VAL A 113 -5.42 7.19 -3.55
C VAL A 113 -4.06 6.60 -3.95
N LYS A 114 -3.39 5.89 -3.04
CA LYS A 114 -2.17 5.10 -3.25
C LYS A 114 -2.34 4.02 -4.29
N GLN A 115 -3.34 3.20 -4.09
CA GLN A 115 -3.66 2.11 -4.99
C GLN A 115 -4.01 2.65 -6.37
N ALA A 116 -4.73 3.78 -6.43
CA ALA A 116 -5.01 4.47 -7.68
C ALA A 116 -3.72 4.93 -8.38
N GLY A 117 -2.78 5.53 -7.66
CA GLY A 117 -1.49 5.97 -8.20
C GLY A 117 -0.64 4.79 -8.73
N TYR A 118 -0.56 3.70 -7.97
CA TYR A 118 0.11 2.48 -8.44
C TYR A 118 -0.54 1.93 -9.71
N PHE A 119 -1.87 1.87 -9.73
CA PHE A 119 -2.61 1.32 -10.86
C PHE A 119 -2.54 2.19 -12.12
N MET A 120 -2.42 3.50 -11.99
CA MET A 120 -2.23 4.39 -13.14
C MET A 120 -0.87 4.19 -13.82
N GLY A 121 0.19 3.99 -13.03
CA GLY A 121 1.52 3.72 -13.57
C GLY A 121 1.73 2.29 -14.10
N ASN A 122 0.89 1.34 -13.67
CA ASN A 122 1.07 -0.10 -13.94
C ASN A 122 -0.26 -0.80 -14.28
N THR A 123 -0.99 -0.30 -15.26
CA THR A 123 -2.34 -0.79 -15.58
C THR A 123 -2.42 -2.29 -15.91
N ALA A 124 -1.40 -2.85 -16.57
CA ALA A 124 -1.35 -4.28 -16.89
C ALA A 124 -1.21 -5.12 -15.60
N ASN A 125 -0.26 -4.77 -14.73
CA ASN A 125 -0.08 -5.43 -13.44
C ASN A 125 -1.28 -5.24 -12.53
N ALA A 126 -1.88 -4.05 -12.52
CA ALA A 126 -3.09 -3.77 -11.75
C ALA A 126 -4.26 -4.67 -12.15
N ASN A 127 -4.50 -4.81 -13.45
CA ASN A 127 -5.54 -5.70 -13.96
C ASN A 127 -5.25 -7.16 -13.63
N TYR A 128 -3.98 -7.58 -13.75
CA TYR A 128 -3.56 -8.93 -13.40
C TYR A 128 -3.76 -9.22 -11.90
N ILE A 129 -3.28 -8.32 -11.04
CA ILE A 129 -3.45 -8.43 -9.58
C ILE A 129 -4.94 -8.52 -9.22
N LYS A 130 -5.76 -7.59 -9.73
CA LYS A 130 -7.19 -7.53 -9.40
C LYS A 130 -7.97 -8.74 -9.88
N ASN A 131 -7.81 -9.10 -11.16
CA ASN A 131 -8.69 -10.07 -11.82
C ASN A 131 -8.22 -11.52 -11.69
N ASN A 132 -6.94 -11.70 -11.31
CA ASN A 132 -6.36 -13.04 -11.15
C ASN A 132 -5.91 -13.28 -9.70
N LEU A 133 -4.90 -12.55 -9.21
CA LEU A 133 -4.26 -12.88 -7.94
C LEU A 133 -5.18 -12.63 -6.74
N ASN A 134 -5.91 -11.50 -6.73
CA ASN A 134 -6.87 -11.21 -5.66
C ASN A 134 -8.04 -12.20 -5.66
N VAL A 135 -8.52 -12.59 -6.85
CA VAL A 135 -9.61 -13.58 -6.97
C VAL A 135 -9.16 -14.94 -6.42
N VAL A 136 -7.96 -15.39 -6.76
CA VAL A 136 -7.38 -16.64 -6.25
C VAL A 136 -7.22 -16.59 -4.73
N ALA A 137 -6.61 -15.53 -4.19
CA ALA A 137 -6.43 -15.37 -2.76
C ALA A 137 -7.77 -15.37 -2.00
N THR A 138 -8.76 -14.66 -2.51
CA THR A 138 -10.11 -14.60 -1.95
C THR A 138 -10.81 -15.97 -1.98
N ASN A 139 -10.71 -16.70 -3.08
CA ASN A 139 -11.32 -18.04 -3.20
C ASN A 139 -10.73 -19.02 -2.17
N PHE A 140 -9.40 -19.05 -2.03
CA PHE A 140 -8.73 -19.87 -1.01
C PHE A 140 -9.10 -19.43 0.39
N GLN A 141 -9.06 -18.12 0.69
CA GLN A 141 -9.42 -17.56 1.99
C GLN A 141 -10.83 -17.98 2.42
N ILE A 142 -11.83 -17.85 1.55
CA ILE A 142 -13.22 -18.21 1.87
C ILE A 142 -13.33 -19.71 2.16
N ASN A 143 -12.75 -20.56 1.32
CA ASN A 143 -12.87 -22.01 1.46
C ASN A 143 -12.08 -22.53 2.67
N ILE A 144 -10.86 -22.03 2.89
CA ILE A 144 -10.05 -22.35 4.06
C ILE A 144 -10.72 -21.83 5.34
N GLY A 145 -11.19 -20.59 5.33
CA GLY A 145 -11.87 -19.98 6.46
C GLY A 145 -13.07 -20.81 6.95
N ARG A 146 -13.89 -21.28 6.03
CA ARG A 146 -15.02 -22.20 6.33
C ARG A 146 -14.53 -23.52 6.94
N ALA A 147 -13.46 -24.09 6.40
CA ALA A 147 -12.90 -25.36 6.87
C ALA A 147 -12.33 -25.28 8.28
N ILE A 148 -11.77 -24.13 8.69
CA ILE A 148 -11.25 -23.90 10.04
C ILE A 148 -12.28 -23.32 11.02
N GLY A 149 -13.57 -23.31 10.62
CA GLY A 149 -14.67 -22.83 11.48
C GLY A 149 -14.81 -21.32 11.60
N ARG A 150 -14.19 -20.56 10.67
CA ARG A 150 -14.29 -19.11 10.57
C ARG A 150 -15.17 -18.76 9.37
N ARG A 151 -16.27 -18.05 9.59
CA ARG A 151 -17.23 -17.73 8.51
C ARG A 151 -17.24 -16.26 8.12
N GLU A 152 -16.71 -15.41 8.96
CA GLU A 152 -16.75 -13.96 8.77
C GLU A 152 -15.40 -13.44 8.29
N ASN A 153 -15.43 -12.69 7.19
CA ASN A 153 -14.27 -11.95 6.71
C ASN A 153 -14.32 -10.55 7.32
N ILE A 154 -13.82 -10.46 8.56
CA ILE A 154 -13.73 -9.22 9.32
C ILE A 154 -12.26 -8.78 9.27
N GLU A 155 -12.02 -7.48 9.14
CA GLU A 155 -10.69 -6.88 9.25
C GLU A 155 -9.98 -7.35 10.54
N GLY A 156 -8.66 -7.59 10.45
CA GLY A 156 -7.87 -8.15 11.55
C GLY A 156 -8.14 -9.61 11.92
N SER A 157 -9.04 -10.29 11.20
CA SER A 157 -9.40 -11.69 11.47
C SER A 157 -8.38 -12.68 10.92
N PRO A 158 -8.41 -13.95 11.38
CA PRO A 158 -7.64 -15.04 10.77
C PRO A 158 -7.83 -15.19 9.26
N GLN A 159 -9.03 -14.93 8.76
CA GLN A 159 -9.30 -14.97 7.32
C GLN A 159 -8.64 -13.83 6.57
N ASN A 160 -8.65 -12.62 7.13
CA ASN A 160 -7.96 -11.48 6.56
C ASN A 160 -6.45 -11.74 6.50
N ALA A 161 -5.87 -12.27 7.58
CA ALA A 161 -4.46 -12.66 7.63
C ALA A 161 -4.07 -13.67 6.54
N ILE A 162 -4.90 -14.70 6.30
CA ILE A 162 -4.69 -15.67 5.22
C ILE A 162 -4.74 -14.99 3.86
N ARG A 163 -5.72 -14.12 3.63
CA ARG A 163 -5.88 -13.39 2.35
C ARG A 163 -4.68 -12.53 2.04
N HIS A 164 -4.25 -11.69 2.99
CA HIS A 164 -3.12 -10.78 2.81
C HIS A 164 -1.81 -11.54 2.58
N SER A 165 -1.54 -12.57 3.37
CA SER A 165 -0.35 -13.40 3.18
C SER A 165 -0.35 -14.13 1.83
N LEU A 166 -1.46 -14.73 1.43
CA LEU A 166 -1.53 -15.46 0.16
C LEU A 166 -1.49 -14.52 -1.04
N TRP A 167 -2.21 -13.39 -0.98
CA TRP A 167 -2.19 -12.38 -2.04
C TRP A 167 -0.78 -11.86 -2.30
N ASN A 168 -0.04 -11.54 -1.24
CA ASN A 168 1.34 -11.09 -1.35
C ASN A 168 2.30 -12.20 -1.79
N ALA A 169 2.07 -13.45 -1.42
CA ALA A 169 2.86 -14.58 -1.92
C ALA A 169 2.68 -14.76 -3.43
N LEU A 170 1.44 -14.66 -3.92
CA LEU A 170 1.14 -14.71 -5.35
C LEU A 170 1.79 -13.55 -6.11
N MET A 171 1.67 -12.32 -5.60
CA MET A 171 2.29 -11.14 -6.24
C MET A 171 3.80 -11.25 -6.27
N ALA A 172 4.44 -11.64 -5.17
CA ALA A 172 5.90 -11.74 -5.08
C ALA A 172 6.45 -12.82 -6.00
N ARG A 173 5.77 -13.97 -6.12
CA ARG A 173 6.11 -15.02 -7.07
C ARG A 173 6.03 -14.54 -8.51
N ASP A 174 4.93 -13.86 -8.89
CA ASP A 174 4.61 -13.56 -10.29
C ASP A 174 5.23 -12.23 -10.78
N LEU A 175 5.39 -11.25 -9.89
CA LEU A 175 5.79 -9.88 -10.23
C LEU A 175 7.11 -9.44 -9.57
N GLY A 176 7.64 -10.24 -8.65
CA GLY A 176 8.82 -9.91 -7.85
C GLY A 176 8.54 -9.01 -6.64
N ASP A 177 9.54 -8.85 -5.77
CA ASP A 177 9.40 -8.20 -4.47
C ASP A 177 9.02 -6.72 -4.58
N ASP A 178 9.67 -5.97 -5.47
CA ASP A 178 9.43 -4.53 -5.63
C ASP A 178 7.97 -4.25 -6.02
N GLN A 179 7.45 -4.95 -7.01
CA GLN A 179 6.07 -4.78 -7.48
C GLN A 179 5.05 -5.24 -6.43
N ALA A 180 5.31 -6.37 -5.77
CA ALA A 180 4.46 -6.86 -4.70
C ALA A 180 4.42 -5.89 -3.51
N THR A 181 5.57 -5.35 -3.12
CA THR A 181 5.68 -4.35 -2.05
C THR A 181 4.92 -3.08 -2.38
N ARG A 182 5.09 -2.52 -3.58
CA ARG A 182 4.39 -1.30 -4.01
C ARG A 182 2.88 -1.51 -4.08
N ALA A 183 2.43 -2.63 -4.63
CA ALA A 183 1.01 -2.96 -4.72
C ALA A 183 0.39 -3.13 -3.33
N ALA A 184 1.04 -3.87 -2.44
CA ALA A 184 0.57 -4.10 -1.08
C ALA A 184 0.54 -2.81 -0.26
N ASN A 185 1.64 -2.05 -0.24
CA ASN A 185 1.71 -0.78 0.49
C ASN A 185 0.73 0.27 -0.04
N SER A 186 0.34 0.18 -1.31
CA SER A 186 -0.70 1.06 -1.86
C SER A 186 -2.09 0.76 -1.31
N HIS A 187 -2.32 -0.42 -0.78
CA HIS A 187 -3.59 -0.82 -0.19
C HIS A 187 -3.72 -0.35 1.26
N GLU A 188 -2.63 -0.38 2.01
CA GLU A 188 -2.62 -0.03 3.41
C GLU A 188 -2.54 1.49 3.61
N THR A 189 -3.46 2.04 4.39
CA THR A 189 -3.48 3.45 4.75
C THR A 189 -2.86 3.64 6.12
N GLY A 190 -1.75 4.38 6.23
CA GLY A 190 -1.26 4.79 7.54
C GLY A 190 0.27 4.84 7.68
N TRP A 191 0.69 5.39 8.78
CA TRP A 191 2.02 5.83 9.20
C TRP A 191 3.01 4.69 9.50
N SER A 192 2.93 3.55 8.86
CA SER A 192 3.62 2.32 9.25
C SER A 192 5.03 2.16 8.65
N TRP A 193 5.61 3.19 8.08
CA TRP A 193 6.94 3.17 7.45
C TRP A 193 8.10 2.78 8.39
N ASN A 194 7.88 2.78 9.71
CA ASN A 194 8.87 2.42 10.74
C ASN A 194 8.40 1.26 11.62
N LEU A 195 7.64 0.31 11.08
CA LEU A 195 7.31 -0.90 11.82
C LEU A 195 8.58 -1.68 12.12
N ASN A 196 8.93 -1.74 13.40
CA ASN A 196 9.96 -2.65 13.86
C ASN A 196 9.39 -4.07 13.84
N SER A 197 9.61 -4.79 12.75
CA SER A 197 9.14 -6.17 12.53
C SER A 197 9.68 -7.16 13.59
N SER A 198 10.64 -6.75 14.41
CA SER A 198 11.10 -7.55 15.56
C SER A 198 10.13 -7.56 16.72
N LYS A 199 9.18 -6.62 16.81
CA LYS A 199 8.13 -6.65 17.81
C LYS A 199 7.10 -7.74 17.50
N ARG A 200 6.76 -8.53 18.51
CA ARG A 200 5.78 -9.63 18.39
C ARG A 200 4.33 -9.20 18.63
N SER A 201 4.12 -8.01 19.19
CA SER A 201 2.79 -7.45 19.44
C SER A 201 2.82 -5.94 19.45
N PHE A 202 1.69 -5.34 19.07
CA PHE A 202 1.44 -3.89 19.09
C PHE A 202 0.11 -3.64 19.82
N THR A 203 0.01 -2.53 20.55
CA THR A 203 -1.18 -2.19 21.31
C THR A 203 -1.60 -0.75 21.00
N TYR A 204 -2.84 -0.59 20.58
CA TYR A 204 -3.49 0.69 20.31
C TYR A 204 -4.54 0.96 21.37
N LYS A 205 -4.28 1.92 22.26
CA LYS A 205 -5.22 2.28 23.34
C LYS A 205 -6.43 3.02 22.77
N ILE A 206 -7.60 2.65 23.22
CA ILE A 206 -8.84 3.39 23.02
C ILE A 206 -8.91 4.40 24.17
N GLY A 207 -8.99 5.70 23.87
CA GLY A 207 -8.98 6.76 24.88
C GLY A 207 -9.78 7.97 24.41
N ASP A 208 -9.75 9.04 25.22
CA ASP A 208 -10.54 10.26 24.98
C ASP A 208 -10.27 10.94 23.62
N GLN A 209 -9.10 10.70 23.02
CA GLN A 209 -8.70 11.28 21.73
C GLN A 209 -8.64 10.26 20.57
N THR A 210 -8.77 8.97 20.85
CA THR A 210 -8.70 7.91 19.83
C THR A 210 -9.96 7.06 19.92
N SER A 211 -10.81 7.13 18.89
CA SER A 211 -12.00 6.30 18.82
C SER A 211 -11.65 4.81 18.67
N TYR A 212 -12.57 3.92 19.04
CA TYR A 212 -12.44 2.48 18.80
C TYR A 212 -12.13 2.17 17.34
N ASN A 213 -12.84 2.82 16.41
CA ASN A 213 -12.66 2.62 14.99
C ASN A 213 -11.25 2.99 14.53
N GLU A 214 -10.70 4.11 14.99
CA GLU A 214 -9.35 4.54 14.63
C GLU A 214 -8.28 3.60 15.20
N ALA A 215 -8.40 3.17 16.45
CA ALA A 215 -7.50 2.20 17.07
C ALA A 215 -7.54 0.86 16.32
N PHE A 216 -8.74 0.44 15.90
CA PHE A 216 -8.93 -0.79 15.14
C PHE A 216 -8.32 -0.71 13.73
N ILE A 217 -8.57 0.37 12.97
CA ILE A 217 -8.00 0.60 11.64
C ILE A 217 -6.46 0.61 11.70
N ASN A 218 -5.88 1.28 12.69
CA ASN A 218 -4.42 1.31 12.86
C ASN A 218 -3.85 -0.09 13.17
N ALA A 219 -4.54 -0.85 14.02
CA ALA A 219 -4.13 -2.21 14.37
C ALA A 219 -4.24 -3.17 13.17
N ASP A 220 -5.33 -3.07 12.41
CA ASP A 220 -5.57 -3.85 11.22
C ASP A 220 -4.51 -3.59 10.13
N ASN A 221 -4.25 -2.33 9.80
CA ASN A 221 -3.20 -1.95 8.85
C ASN A 221 -1.82 -2.54 9.24
N VAL A 222 -1.49 -2.56 10.54
CA VAL A 222 -0.24 -3.14 11.03
C VAL A 222 -0.24 -4.66 10.86
N ALA A 223 -1.34 -5.33 11.20
CA ALA A 223 -1.46 -6.77 11.01
C ALA A 223 -1.31 -7.15 9.53
N ASP A 224 -1.95 -6.39 8.65
CA ASP A 224 -1.92 -6.63 7.21
C ASP A 224 -0.53 -6.41 6.61
N LEU A 225 0.16 -5.33 6.99
CA LEU A 225 1.55 -5.09 6.55
C LEU A 225 2.50 -6.23 6.98
N LEU A 226 2.39 -6.70 8.21
CA LEU A 226 3.21 -7.80 8.71
C LEU A 226 2.89 -9.14 8.01
N ASN A 227 1.61 -9.39 7.72
CA ASN A 227 1.19 -10.54 6.95
C ASN A 227 1.61 -10.45 5.48
N ASN A 228 1.62 -9.24 4.91
CA ASN A 228 2.13 -8.98 3.57
C ASN A 228 3.63 -9.33 3.46
N GLU A 229 4.45 -8.98 4.46
CA GLU A 229 5.88 -9.37 4.51
C GLU A 229 6.06 -10.88 4.56
N ILE A 230 5.30 -11.58 5.41
CA ILE A 230 5.32 -13.05 5.51
C ILE A 230 4.98 -13.66 4.14
N GLY A 231 3.93 -13.17 3.52
CA GLY A 231 3.49 -13.62 2.20
C GLY A 231 4.57 -13.44 1.13
N ARG A 232 5.15 -12.25 1.04
CA ARG A 232 6.22 -11.95 0.07
C ARG A 232 7.40 -12.90 0.24
N ALA A 233 7.87 -13.08 1.47
CA ALA A 233 8.98 -14.00 1.75
C ALA A 233 8.68 -15.44 1.29
N ILE A 234 7.44 -15.92 1.48
CA ILE A 234 7.02 -17.24 1.00
C ILE A 234 6.99 -17.29 -0.53
N GLY A 235 6.43 -16.27 -1.18
CA GLY A 235 6.35 -16.22 -2.65
C GLY A 235 7.72 -16.18 -3.32
N LEU A 236 8.62 -15.33 -2.82
CA LEU A 236 9.99 -15.18 -3.34
C LEU A 236 10.83 -16.46 -3.21
N ASN A 237 10.63 -17.20 -2.13
CA ASN A 237 11.36 -18.47 -1.90
C ASN A 237 10.73 -19.66 -2.66
N ASN A 238 9.62 -19.47 -3.38
CA ASN A 238 8.89 -20.55 -4.04
C ASN A 238 8.38 -20.11 -5.42
N HIS A 239 9.27 -19.65 -6.28
CA HIS A 239 8.94 -19.12 -7.62
C HIS A 239 8.23 -20.13 -8.53
N ASP A 240 8.54 -21.41 -8.41
CA ASP A 240 7.95 -22.47 -9.22
C ASP A 240 6.68 -23.07 -8.62
N ALA A 241 6.25 -22.59 -7.45
CA ALA A 241 5.08 -23.12 -6.76
C ALA A 241 3.78 -22.71 -7.45
N ASP A 242 2.85 -23.64 -7.61
CA ASP A 242 1.50 -23.32 -8.03
C ASP A 242 0.72 -22.63 -6.88
N ASN A 243 -0.44 -22.06 -7.21
CA ASN A 243 -1.24 -21.30 -6.24
C ASN A 243 -1.70 -22.17 -5.06
N LYS A 244 -1.96 -23.43 -5.29
CA LYS A 244 -2.37 -24.39 -4.29
C LYS A 244 -1.22 -24.72 -3.33
N THR A 245 -0.02 -24.83 -3.85
CA THR A 245 1.20 -25.02 -3.04
C THR A 245 1.45 -23.80 -2.18
N LEU A 246 1.34 -22.57 -2.73
CA LEU A 246 1.46 -21.34 -1.94
C LEU A 246 0.41 -21.26 -0.83
N ALA A 247 -0.85 -21.58 -1.11
CA ALA A 247 -1.90 -21.64 -0.10
C ALA A 247 -1.56 -22.63 1.03
N SER A 248 -0.98 -23.80 0.67
CA SER A 248 -0.53 -24.82 1.62
C SER A 248 0.62 -24.33 2.49
N LEU A 249 1.58 -23.60 1.89
CA LEU A 249 2.71 -23.01 2.61
C LEU A 249 2.27 -21.91 3.59
N ILE A 250 1.32 -21.05 3.19
CA ILE A 250 0.72 -20.05 4.08
C ILE A 250 0.04 -20.74 5.28
N MET A 251 -0.71 -21.81 5.05
CA MET A 251 -1.34 -22.54 6.15
C MET A 251 -0.34 -23.24 7.05
N LYS A 252 0.77 -23.76 6.49
CA LYS A 252 1.88 -24.30 7.28
C LYS A 252 2.52 -23.21 8.13
N GLU A 253 2.77 -22.03 7.58
CA GLU A 253 3.31 -20.89 8.33
C GLU A 253 2.36 -20.49 9.46
N TYR A 254 1.04 -20.41 9.18
CA TYR A 254 0.05 -20.10 10.20
C TYR A 254 0.03 -21.08 11.36
N TYR A 255 0.19 -22.37 11.06
CA TYR A 255 0.25 -23.42 12.08
C TYR A 255 1.55 -23.39 12.88
N THR A 256 2.71 -23.21 12.23
CA THR A 256 4.03 -23.33 12.87
C THR A 256 4.49 -22.05 13.57
N ASN A 257 4.42 -20.93 12.88
CA ASN A 257 4.96 -19.64 13.31
C ASN A 257 3.88 -18.61 13.67
N GLY A 258 2.69 -18.76 13.08
CA GLY A 258 1.57 -17.85 13.27
C GLY A 258 1.48 -16.72 12.24
N LEU A 259 0.29 -16.17 12.07
CA LEU A 259 0.01 -14.94 11.34
C LEU A 259 -0.50 -13.87 12.30
N TYR A 260 -0.40 -12.61 11.91
CA TYR A 260 -0.84 -11.49 12.74
C TYR A 260 -2.35 -11.30 12.62
N THR A 261 -3.00 -11.18 13.76
CA THR A 261 -4.45 -10.90 13.87
C THR A 261 -4.67 -9.83 14.93
N THR A 262 -5.85 -9.22 14.92
CA THR A 262 -6.25 -8.23 15.93
C THR A 262 -7.24 -8.83 16.93
N ARG A 263 -7.20 -8.35 18.16
CA ARG A 263 -8.23 -8.59 19.18
C ARG A 263 -8.41 -7.37 20.07
N VAL A 264 -9.60 -7.26 20.62
CA VAL A 264 -9.87 -6.25 21.64
C VAL A 264 -9.53 -6.81 23.03
N ASP A 265 -8.79 -6.04 23.82
CA ASP A 265 -8.37 -6.41 25.15
C ASP A 265 -8.30 -5.17 26.05
N ASN A 266 -9.07 -5.18 27.14
CA ASN A 266 -9.05 -4.15 28.21
C ASN A 266 -8.97 -2.70 27.67
N GLY A 267 -9.89 -2.30 26.78
CA GLY A 267 -9.92 -0.94 26.21
C GLY A 267 -8.76 -0.64 25.24
N SER A 268 -8.21 -1.66 24.64
CA SER A 268 -7.17 -1.54 23.60
C SER A 268 -7.44 -2.51 22.46
N VAL A 269 -6.91 -2.21 21.27
CA VAL A 269 -6.82 -3.16 20.17
C VAL A 269 -5.37 -3.66 20.09
N VAL A 270 -5.21 -4.96 20.16
CA VAL A 270 -3.89 -5.62 20.19
C VAL A 270 -3.69 -6.37 18.89
N VAL A 271 -2.53 -6.17 18.27
CA VAL A 271 -2.02 -6.96 17.14
C VAL A 271 -1.04 -7.98 17.70
N GLU A 272 -1.29 -9.25 17.44
CA GLU A 272 -0.40 -10.32 17.90
C GLU A 272 -0.35 -11.47 16.90
N LYS A 273 0.76 -12.24 16.93
CA LYS A 273 0.85 -13.51 16.19
C LYS A 273 0.01 -14.57 16.87
N THR A 274 -1.00 -15.04 16.14
CA THR A 274 -1.83 -16.18 16.56
C THR A 274 -1.50 -17.40 15.70
N ARG A 275 -1.82 -18.60 16.21
CA ARG A 275 -1.66 -19.85 15.50
C ARG A 275 -3.00 -20.56 15.41
N ILE A 276 -3.16 -21.33 14.35
CA ILE A 276 -4.27 -22.27 14.25
C ILE A 276 -3.94 -23.59 14.95
N SER A 277 -4.98 -24.30 15.39
CA SER A 277 -4.80 -25.62 16.00
C SER A 277 -4.39 -26.66 14.94
N LYS A 278 -3.91 -27.82 15.42
CA LYS A 278 -3.59 -28.96 14.54
C LYS A 278 -4.81 -29.43 13.75
N GLU A 279 -5.97 -29.48 14.39
CA GLU A 279 -7.23 -29.86 13.79
C GLU A 279 -7.63 -28.90 12.68
N GLN A 280 -7.50 -27.59 12.94
CA GLN A 280 -7.75 -26.53 11.95
C GLN A 280 -6.77 -26.62 10.77
N TYR A 281 -5.49 -26.86 11.05
CA TYR A 281 -4.48 -27.05 9.99
C TYR A 281 -4.83 -28.27 9.10
N VAL A 282 -5.16 -29.42 9.70
CA VAL A 282 -5.55 -30.62 8.94
C VAL A 282 -6.81 -30.36 8.12
N ALA A 283 -7.80 -29.68 8.68
CA ALA A 283 -9.02 -29.32 7.96
C ALA A 283 -8.73 -28.40 6.76
N ALA A 284 -7.87 -27.40 6.95
CA ALA A 284 -7.43 -26.49 5.88
C ALA A 284 -6.72 -27.25 4.76
N MET A 285 -5.78 -28.11 5.09
CA MET A 285 -5.04 -28.91 4.10
C MET A 285 -5.95 -29.86 3.32
N LYS A 286 -6.90 -30.48 3.99
CA LYS A 286 -7.94 -31.33 3.36
C LYS A 286 -8.79 -30.48 2.40
N GLU A 287 -9.16 -29.25 2.76
CA GLU A 287 -9.92 -28.39 1.91
C GLU A 287 -9.13 -27.93 0.69
N ILE A 288 -7.87 -27.50 0.87
CA ILE A 288 -6.97 -27.12 -0.22
C ILE A 288 -6.79 -28.28 -1.21
N SER A 289 -6.72 -29.54 -0.72
CA SER A 289 -6.55 -30.71 -1.60
C SER A 289 -7.65 -30.88 -2.63
N LYS A 290 -8.88 -30.45 -2.32
CA LYS A 290 -10.06 -30.53 -3.20
C LYS A 290 -10.11 -29.41 -4.25
N LYS A 291 -9.29 -28.36 -4.11
CA LYS A 291 -9.34 -27.18 -4.97
C LYS A 291 -8.42 -27.30 -6.18
N GLY A 292 -8.77 -26.61 -7.25
CA GLY A 292 -7.88 -26.29 -8.35
C GLY A 292 -6.98 -25.09 -8.00
N ASN A 293 -6.12 -24.69 -8.95
CA ASN A 293 -5.22 -23.53 -8.78
C ASN A 293 -5.94 -22.19 -8.65
N ASN A 294 -7.19 -22.11 -9.04
CA ASN A 294 -8.04 -20.92 -8.86
C ASN A 294 -8.73 -20.85 -7.49
N GLY A 295 -8.50 -21.82 -6.61
CA GLY A 295 -9.12 -21.92 -5.29
C GLY A 295 -10.58 -22.41 -5.29
N LEU A 296 -11.14 -22.76 -6.43
CA LEU A 296 -12.47 -23.35 -6.58
C LEU A 296 -12.41 -24.89 -6.61
N ASN A 297 -13.57 -25.55 -6.44
CA ASN A 297 -13.63 -26.99 -6.57
C ASN A 297 -13.20 -27.44 -7.98
N LYS A 298 -12.53 -28.60 -8.03
CA LYS A 298 -12.15 -29.23 -9.28
C LYS A 298 -13.36 -29.72 -10.02
#